data_28db6ed25a65e96665637bfbcfa101da
#
_entry.id   28db6ed25a65e96665637bfbcfa101da
#
_cell.length_a   1.000
_cell.length_b   1.000
_cell.length_c   1.000
_cell.angle_alpha   90.00
_cell.angle_beta   90.00
_cell.angle_gamma   90.00
#
_symmetry.space_group_name_H-M   'P 1'
#
loop_
_entity.id
_entity.type
_entity.pdbx_description
1 polymer ?
#
loop_
_entity_poly.entity_id
_entity_poly.type
_entity_poly.pdbx_seq_one_letter_code
_entity_poly.pdbx_strand_id
1 'polypeptide(L)'
;MNKADTYIKLNRSILDWGWFTEPNTYRVFTYLILKANIKDHAFGKITVHRGELVTSYCSIADKLRLSEKQVRTAIQHLESTGEIKRKVYNKYQVIKIVNYSKYQDTPTE
;
A
#
# COMPACT_ATOMS: atom_id res chain seq x y z
N MET A 1 12.58 -13.08 -10.80
CA MET A 1 13.00 -12.83 -9.41
C MET A 1 11.79 -12.90 -8.48
N ASN A 2 11.93 -13.58 -7.36
CA ASN A 2 10.88 -13.68 -6.37
C ASN A 2 10.71 -12.35 -5.65
N LYS A 3 9.47 -11.96 -5.35
CA LYS A 3 9.18 -10.72 -4.62
C LYS A 3 9.95 -10.63 -3.29
N ALA A 4 10.15 -11.78 -2.61
CA ALA A 4 10.87 -11.82 -1.35
C ALA A 4 12.34 -11.41 -1.48
N ASP A 5 12.90 -11.43 -2.69
CA ASP A 5 14.28 -11.08 -2.94
C ASP A 5 14.47 -9.63 -3.36
N THR A 6 13.37 -8.85 -3.30
CA THR A 6 13.41 -7.44 -3.68
C THR A 6 13.25 -6.54 -2.45
N TYR A 7 13.40 -5.27 -2.65
CA TYR A 7 13.28 -4.29 -1.57
C TYR A 7 12.62 -3.03 -2.09
N ILE A 8 12.10 -2.25 -1.16
CA ILE A 8 11.57 -0.92 -1.47
C ILE A 8 12.56 0.14 -0.99
N LYS A 9 12.44 1.33 -1.59
CA LYS A 9 13.27 2.47 -1.21
C LYS A 9 12.43 3.39 -0.32
N LEU A 10 13.02 3.83 0.78
CA LEU A 10 12.40 4.87 1.62
C LEU A 10 13.28 6.09 1.59
N ASN A 11 12.76 7.18 1.03
CA ASN A 11 13.46 8.44 1.03
C ASN A 11 13.48 9.00 2.46
N ARG A 12 14.61 9.59 2.86
CA ARG A 12 14.73 10.16 4.21
C ARG A 12 13.73 11.25 4.49
N SER A 13 13.17 11.88 3.45
CA SER A 13 12.12 12.90 3.61
C SER A 13 10.87 12.35 4.31
N ILE A 14 10.73 11.02 4.41
CA ILE A 14 9.60 10.43 5.14
C ILE A 14 9.59 10.87 6.61
N LEU A 15 10.75 11.25 7.14
CA LEU A 15 10.84 11.77 8.52
C LEU A 15 10.01 13.05 8.71
N ASP A 16 9.83 13.81 7.64
CA ASP A 16 9.07 15.07 7.67
C ASP A 16 7.64 14.90 7.19
N TRP A 17 7.23 13.67 6.87
CA TRP A 17 5.90 13.37 6.40
C TRP A 17 4.90 13.41 7.56
N GLY A 18 3.77 14.07 7.35
CA GLY A 18 2.78 14.26 8.42
C GLY A 18 2.32 12.97 9.08
N TRP A 19 2.24 11.87 8.31
CA TRP A 19 1.79 10.59 8.86
C TRP A 19 2.91 9.79 9.52
N PHE A 20 4.14 10.28 9.47
CA PHE A 20 5.26 9.57 10.10
C PHE A 20 5.05 9.40 11.61
N THR A 21 4.43 10.38 12.25
CA THR A 21 4.15 10.36 13.69
C THR A 21 2.82 9.71 14.04
N GLU A 22 2.10 9.19 13.04
CA GLU A 22 0.87 8.42 13.24
C GLU A 22 1.19 6.94 13.06
N PRO A 23 1.45 6.21 14.15
CA PRO A 23 2.02 4.85 14.04
C PRO A 23 1.19 3.91 13.18
N ASN A 24 -0.12 3.90 13.34
CA ASN A 24 -0.96 2.98 12.58
C ASN A 24 -0.98 3.35 11.09
N THR A 25 -1.07 4.63 10.78
CA THR A 25 -1.10 5.10 9.39
C THR A 25 0.23 4.80 8.71
N TYR A 26 1.33 5.08 9.38
CA TYR A 26 2.66 4.79 8.86
C TYR A 26 2.84 3.28 8.63
N ARG A 27 2.44 2.47 9.58
CA ARG A 27 2.54 1.01 9.48
C ARG A 27 1.72 0.45 8.34
N VAL A 28 0.47 0.92 8.21
CA VAL A 28 -0.39 0.48 7.11
C VAL A 28 0.22 0.87 5.77
N PHE A 29 0.73 2.09 5.66
CA PHE A 29 1.34 2.56 4.41
C PHE A 29 2.54 1.69 3.99
N THR A 30 3.46 1.43 4.91
CA THR A 30 4.63 0.60 4.59
C THR A 30 4.21 -0.83 4.23
N TYR A 31 3.21 -1.37 4.91
CA TYR A 31 2.67 -2.67 4.55
C TYR A 31 2.12 -2.68 3.13
N LEU A 32 1.35 -1.64 2.76
CA LEU A 32 0.78 -1.55 1.42
C LEU A 32 1.86 -1.50 0.34
N ILE A 33 2.89 -0.70 0.56
CA ILE A 33 3.99 -0.60 -0.41
C ILE A 33 4.67 -1.97 -0.58
N LEU A 34 4.90 -2.66 0.52
CA LEU A 34 5.58 -3.97 0.48
C LEU A 34 4.72 -5.04 -0.18
N LYS A 35 3.40 -4.94 -0.07
CA LYS A 35 2.48 -5.93 -0.63
C LYS A 35 2.05 -5.62 -2.07
N ALA A 36 2.22 -4.39 -2.52
CA ALA A 36 1.79 -3.99 -3.86
C ALA A 36 2.47 -4.84 -4.93
N ASN A 37 1.75 -5.11 -6.00
CA ASN A 37 2.25 -5.93 -7.09
C ASN A 37 3.39 -5.23 -7.82
N ILE A 38 4.48 -5.95 -8.06
CA ILE A 38 5.62 -5.44 -8.81
C ILE A 38 5.31 -5.43 -10.30
N LYS A 39 4.44 -6.35 -10.74
CA LYS A 39 4.00 -6.49 -12.12
C LYS A 39 2.49 -6.61 -12.17
N ASP A 40 1.92 -6.42 -13.36
CA ASP A 40 0.49 -6.63 -13.57
C ASP A 40 0.15 -8.11 -13.37
N HIS A 41 -0.99 -8.36 -12.73
CA HIS A 41 -1.51 -9.71 -12.51
C HIS A 41 -3.01 -9.73 -12.74
N ALA A 42 -3.52 -10.85 -13.23
CA ALA A 42 -4.95 -11.07 -13.33
C ALA A 42 -5.51 -11.45 -11.97
N PHE A 43 -6.70 -10.93 -11.66
CA PHE A 43 -7.47 -11.33 -10.48
C PHE A 43 -8.92 -11.47 -10.91
N GLY A 44 -9.34 -12.70 -11.19
CA GLY A 44 -10.66 -12.95 -11.76
C GLY A 44 -10.79 -12.22 -13.10
N LYS A 45 -11.79 -11.35 -13.19
CA LYS A 45 -12.07 -10.60 -14.43
C LYS A 45 -11.38 -9.26 -14.51
N ILE A 46 -10.59 -8.91 -13.49
CA ILE A 46 -9.89 -7.62 -13.49
C ILE A 46 -8.39 -7.84 -13.61
N THR A 47 -7.71 -6.79 -14.05
CA THR A 47 -6.24 -6.74 -14.03
C THR A 47 -5.83 -5.86 -12.88
N VAL A 48 -4.97 -6.39 -12.01
CA VAL A 48 -4.38 -5.63 -10.90
C VAL A 48 -3.01 -5.19 -11.39
N HIS A 49 -2.85 -3.89 -11.55
CA HIS A 49 -1.65 -3.33 -12.15
C HIS A 49 -0.49 -3.21 -11.17
N ARG A 50 0.70 -3.00 -11.71
CA ARG A 50 1.87 -2.70 -10.90
C ARG A 50 1.57 -1.53 -9.98
N GLY A 51 1.96 -1.67 -8.70
CA GLY A 51 1.69 -0.65 -7.69
C GLY A 51 0.32 -0.74 -7.06
N GLU A 52 -0.47 -1.74 -7.45
CA GLU A 52 -1.80 -1.99 -6.88
C GLU A 52 -1.79 -3.29 -6.10
N LEU A 53 -2.74 -3.45 -5.21
CA LEU A 53 -2.94 -4.71 -4.50
C LEU A 53 -4.41 -4.92 -4.21
N VAL A 54 -4.80 -6.20 -4.20
CA VAL A 54 -6.13 -6.62 -3.78
C VAL A 54 -6.07 -6.91 -2.28
N THR A 55 -6.95 -6.30 -1.51
CA THR A 55 -6.95 -6.48 -0.07
C THR A 55 -8.32 -6.16 0.52
N SER A 56 -8.41 -6.19 1.85
CA SER A 56 -9.60 -5.80 2.59
C SER A 56 -9.15 -5.25 3.94
N TYR A 57 -10.02 -4.52 4.61
CA TYR A 57 -9.71 -4.03 5.96
C TYR A 57 -9.39 -5.21 6.89
N CYS A 58 -10.17 -6.28 6.78
CA CYS A 58 -9.99 -7.46 7.61
C CYS A 58 -8.62 -8.10 7.40
N SER A 59 -8.21 -8.25 6.14
CA SER A 59 -6.91 -8.84 5.81
C SER A 59 -5.75 -8.02 6.37
N ILE A 60 -5.82 -6.71 6.22
CA ILE A 60 -4.77 -5.81 6.73
C ILE A 60 -4.74 -5.86 8.26
N ALA A 61 -5.92 -5.79 8.87
CA ALA A 61 -6.05 -5.81 10.32
C ALA A 61 -5.45 -7.09 10.91
N ASP A 62 -5.79 -8.22 10.32
CA ASP A 62 -5.28 -9.51 10.76
C ASP A 62 -3.75 -9.58 10.65
N LYS A 63 -3.22 -9.13 9.52
CA LYS A 63 -1.79 -9.20 9.27
C LYS A 63 -1.00 -8.28 10.20
N LEU A 64 -1.52 -7.10 10.46
CA LEU A 64 -0.81 -6.09 11.26
C LEU A 64 -1.18 -6.12 12.74
N ARG A 65 -2.12 -6.98 13.13
CA ARG A 65 -2.61 -7.04 14.51
C ARG A 65 -3.21 -5.73 14.97
N LEU A 66 -3.99 -5.11 14.08
CA LEU A 66 -4.75 -3.91 14.36
C LEU A 66 -6.23 -4.23 14.30
N SER A 67 -7.07 -3.37 14.86
CA SER A 67 -8.51 -3.51 14.67
C SER A 67 -8.88 -3.02 13.27
N GLU A 68 -10.02 -3.47 12.75
CA GLU A 68 -10.50 -2.98 11.45
C GLU A 68 -10.75 -1.47 11.50
N LYS A 69 -11.20 -0.95 12.63
CA LYS A 69 -11.40 0.48 12.80
C LYS A 69 -10.09 1.25 12.65
N GLN A 70 -9.02 0.75 13.26
CA GLN A 70 -7.70 1.37 13.14
C GLN A 70 -7.20 1.36 11.70
N VAL A 71 -7.40 0.24 11.01
CA VAL A 71 -7.02 0.12 9.59
C VAL A 71 -7.84 1.08 8.74
N ARG A 72 -9.13 1.13 8.96
CA ARG A 72 -10.03 2.03 8.21
C ARG A 72 -9.59 3.49 8.36
N THR A 73 -9.29 3.90 9.58
CA THR A 73 -8.81 5.26 9.85
C THR A 73 -7.50 5.53 9.11
N ALA A 74 -6.56 4.58 9.17
CA ALA A 74 -5.27 4.73 8.48
C ALA A 74 -5.47 4.87 6.97
N ILE A 75 -6.32 4.02 6.39
CA ILE A 75 -6.60 4.07 4.95
C ILE A 75 -7.25 5.41 4.57
N GLN A 76 -8.18 5.91 5.39
CA GLN A 76 -8.80 7.21 5.16
C GLN A 76 -7.78 8.35 5.20
N HIS A 77 -6.83 8.29 6.14
CA HIS A 77 -5.73 9.26 6.21
C HIS A 77 -4.94 9.28 4.90
N LEU A 78 -4.51 8.10 4.46
CA LEU A 78 -3.67 7.97 3.27
C LEU A 78 -4.40 8.40 2.00
N GLU A 79 -5.69 8.09 1.92
CA GLU A 79 -6.50 8.49 0.79
C GLU A 79 -6.71 10.02 0.77
N SER A 80 -6.93 10.61 1.95
CA SER A 80 -7.19 12.05 2.07
C SER A 80 -6.01 12.90 1.62
N THR A 81 -4.79 12.40 1.80
CA THR A 81 -3.59 13.15 1.39
C THR A 81 -3.05 12.70 0.02
N GLY A 82 -3.77 11.82 -0.66
CA GLY A 82 -3.40 11.42 -2.02
C GLY A 82 -2.28 10.40 -2.13
N GLU A 83 -1.90 9.77 -1.03
CA GLU A 83 -0.87 8.72 -1.06
C GLU A 83 -1.36 7.47 -1.75
N ILE A 84 -2.66 7.19 -1.63
CA ILE A 84 -3.29 6.02 -2.23
C ILE A 84 -4.61 6.42 -2.89
N LYS A 85 -5.04 5.57 -3.83
CA LYS A 85 -6.39 5.60 -4.41
C LYS A 85 -6.99 4.23 -4.24
N ARG A 86 -8.32 4.15 -4.16
CA ARG A 86 -9.00 2.88 -3.94
C ARG A 86 -10.15 2.69 -4.89
N LYS A 87 -10.38 1.43 -5.26
CA LYS A 87 -11.60 1.02 -5.93
C LYS A 87 -12.21 -0.09 -5.09
N VAL A 88 -13.41 0.16 -4.57
CA VAL A 88 -14.07 -0.76 -3.64
C VAL A 88 -15.02 -1.67 -4.40
N TYR A 89 -14.88 -2.97 -4.19
CA TYR A 89 -15.75 -4.00 -4.74
C TYR A 89 -16.54 -4.63 -3.59
N ASN A 90 -17.39 -5.59 -3.89
CA ASN A 90 -18.28 -6.16 -2.88
C ASN A 90 -17.52 -6.79 -1.69
N LYS A 91 -16.53 -7.63 -1.98
CA LYS A 91 -15.83 -8.39 -0.93
C LYS A 91 -14.36 -8.01 -0.77
N TYR A 92 -13.88 -7.08 -1.55
CA TYR A 92 -12.47 -6.68 -1.52
C TYR A 92 -12.34 -5.28 -2.08
N GLN A 93 -11.14 -4.73 -1.98
CA GLN A 93 -10.82 -3.47 -2.61
C GLN A 93 -9.46 -3.58 -3.29
N VAL A 94 -9.27 -2.75 -4.31
CA VAL A 94 -7.98 -2.61 -4.98
C VAL A 94 -7.42 -1.26 -4.55
N ILE A 95 -6.25 -1.29 -3.95
CA ILE A 95 -5.57 -0.08 -3.49
C ILE A 95 -4.40 0.18 -4.41
N LYS A 96 -4.29 1.41 -4.89
CA LYS A 96 -3.19 1.85 -5.75
C LYS A 96 -2.28 2.79 -4.97
N ILE A 97 -0.99 2.50 -4.97
CA ILE A 97 0.03 3.41 -4.43
C ILE A 97 0.31 4.45 -5.51
N VAL A 98 -0.02 5.70 -5.25
CA VAL A 98 0.03 6.75 -6.27
C VAL A 98 1.42 6.96 -6.85
N ASN A 99 2.44 6.96 -6.00
CA ASN A 99 3.83 7.17 -6.44
C ASN A 99 4.66 5.88 -6.29
N TYR A 100 4.10 4.75 -6.71
CA TYR A 100 4.74 3.46 -6.49
C TYR A 100 6.17 3.39 -7.02
N SER A 101 6.44 3.92 -8.19
CA SER A 101 7.77 3.88 -8.80
C SER A 101 8.82 4.56 -7.93
N LYS A 102 8.43 5.58 -7.16
CA LYS A 102 9.32 6.24 -6.22
C LYS A 102 9.87 5.28 -5.17
N TYR A 103 9.07 4.26 -4.80
CA TYR A 103 9.46 3.31 -3.76
C TYR A 103 10.08 2.03 -4.32
N GLN A 104 9.74 1.64 -5.53
CA GLN A 104 10.15 0.35 -6.08
C GLN A 104 11.29 0.43 -7.09
N ASP A 105 11.28 1.44 -7.96
CA ASP A 105 12.28 1.50 -9.04
C ASP A 105 13.66 1.85 -8.51
N THR A 106 14.67 1.15 -9.02
CA THR A 106 16.03 1.54 -8.76
C THR A 106 16.37 2.73 -9.64
N PRO A 107 17.30 3.61 -9.18
CA PRO A 107 17.74 4.71 -10.03
C PRO A 107 18.31 4.16 -11.34
N THR A 108 17.97 4.82 -12.43
CA THR A 108 18.52 4.47 -13.75
C THR A 108 19.90 5.09 -13.87
N GLU A 109 20.84 4.28 -14.24
CA GLU A 109 22.18 4.78 -14.49
C GLU A 109 22.29 5.49 -15.82
#